data_47e133b3e86c16f35dffaa00643e1019
#
_entry.id   47e133b3e86c16f35dffaa00643e1019
#
_cell.length_a   1.000
_cell.length_b   1.000
_cell.length_c   1.000
_cell.angle_alpha   90.00
_cell.angle_beta   90.00
_cell.angle_gamma   90.00
#
_symmetry.space_group_name_H-M   'P 1'
#
loop_
_entity.id
_entity.type
_entity.pdbx_description
1 polymer ?
#
loop_
_entity_poly.entity_id
_entity_poly.type
_entity_poly.pdbx_seq_one_letter_code
_entity_poly.pdbx_strand_id
1 'polypeptide(L)'
;NTLTLYDRAYLQYNKGSLYVRATGDVRWRHSESKRPGFAALNATDFRYGLAARYTIPLLNTTISMDGNMYSRRGYGNLGLNRDDFVLNASASQSFLKGKLVARIEAFDLLHQLSSADYKVNAQGRTETWCRTLPHYLMGHVIYHFNKNPKRK
;
A
#
# COMPACT_ATOMS: atom_id res chain seq x y z
N ASN A 1 28.39 -7.21 8.37
CA ASN A 1 27.30 -7.24 9.36
C ASN A 1 26.20 -6.29 8.92
N THR A 2 24.93 -6.67 9.17
CA THR A 2 23.76 -5.80 8.93
C THR A 2 22.88 -5.81 10.17
N LEU A 3 22.58 -4.62 10.69
CA LEU A 3 21.59 -4.39 11.74
C LEU A 3 20.37 -3.73 11.12
N THR A 4 19.19 -4.23 11.44
CA THR A 4 17.92 -3.64 10.99
C THR A 4 17.04 -3.41 12.20
N LEU A 5 16.57 -2.19 12.39
CA LEU A 5 15.53 -1.81 13.34
C LEU A 5 14.26 -1.48 12.57
N TYR A 6 13.13 -1.95 13.08
CA TYR A 6 11.83 -1.75 12.47
C TYR A 6 10.80 -1.41 13.55
N ASP A 7 10.04 -0.36 13.31
CA ASP A 7 8.92 0.02 14.16
C ASP A 7 7.68 0.33 13.31
N ARG A 8 6.50 0.08 13.88
CA ARG A 8 5.21 0.34 13.24
C ARG A 8 4.21 0.85 14.26
N ALA A 9 3.54 1.92 13.91
CA ALA A 9 2.42 2.48 14.66
C ALA A 9 1.19 2.64 13.76
N TYR A 10 0.01 2.57 14.35
CA TYR A 10 -1.22 2.94 13.67
C TYR A 10 -2.23 3.55 14.64
N LEU A 11 -3.05 4.44 14.11
CA LEU A 11 -4.22 4.99 14.78
C LEU A 11 -5.45 4.65 13.94
N GLN A 12 -6.52 4.23 14.60
CA GLN A 12 -7.75 3.87 13.91
C GLN A 12 -8.94 4.51 14.63
N TYR A 13 -9.81 5.12 13.84
CA TYR A 13 -11.09 5.66 14.28
C TYR A 13 -12.20 4.94 13.52
N ASN A 14 -13.19 4.44 14.26
CA ASN A 14 -14.35 3.77 13.69
C ASN A 14 -15.60 4.22 14.43
N LYS A 15 -16.49 4.94 13.74
CA LYS A 15 -17.77 5.40 14.30
C LYS A 15 -18.85 5.38 13.22
N GLY A 16 -19.86 4.55 13.44
CA GLY A 16 -20.98 4.40 12.51
C GLY A 16 -20.52 4.01 11.10
N SER A 17 -20.79 4.85 10.14
CA SER A 17 -20.45 4.63 8.73
C SER A 17 -19.04 5.08 8.35
N LEU A 18 -18.31 5.75 9.26
CA LEU A 18 -16.99 6.30 9.01
C LEU A 18 -15.89 5.44 9.63
N TYR A 19 -14.93 5.07 8.83
CA TYR A 19 -13.68 4.43 9.22
C TYR A 19 -12.51 5.26 8.71
N VAL A 20 -11.56 5.57 9.58
CA VAL A 20 -10.31 6.24 9.22
C VAL A 20 -9.16 5.53 9.91
N ARG A 21 -8.08 5.30 9.19
CA ARG A 21 -6.87 4.68 9.71
C ARG A 21 -5.63 5.42 9.20
N ALA A 22 -4.79 5.86 10.12
CA ALA A 22 -3.45 6.36 9.84
C ALA A 22 -2.44 5.28 10.23
N THR A 23 -1.42 5.09 9.39
CA THR A 23 -0.33 4.14 9.62
C THR A 23 1.02 4.83 9.44
N GLY A 24 2.01 4.41 10.21
CA GLY A 24 3.40 4.83 10.07
C GLY A 24 4.33 3.65 10.32
N ASP A 25 5.28 3.45 9.41
CA ASP A 25 6.35 2.46 9.55
C ASP A 25 7.70 3.17 9.37
N VAL A 26 8.68 2.80 10.16
CA VAL A 26 10.06 3.18 9.97
C VAL A 26 10.95 1.94 9.99
N ARG A 27 11.86 1.86 9.03
CA ARG A 27 12.89 0.82 8.98
C ARG A 27 14.25 1.48 8.82
N TRP A 28 15.06 1.38 9.83
CA TRP A 28 16.46 1.81 9.77
C TRP A 28 17.35 0.60 9.57
N ARG A 29 18.33 0.73 8.67
CA ARG A 29 19.29 -0.33 8.35
C ARG A 29 20.71 0.24 8.36
N HIS A 30 21.54 -0.38 9.15
CA HIS A 30 22.99 -0.15 9.17
C HIS A 30 23.70 -1.39 8.61
N SER A 31 24.52 -1.22 7.59
CA SER A 31 25.31 -2.30 7.00
C SER A 31 26.76 -1.91 6.89
N GLU A 32 27.65 -2.78 7.37
CA GLU A 32 29.09 -2.64 7.26
C GLU A 32 29.71 -3.86 6.57
N SER A 33 30.72 -3.62 5.76
CA SER A 33 31.53 -4.68 5.13
C SER A 33 33.01 -4.43 5.38
N LYS A 34 33.74 -5.51 5.68
CA LYS A 34 35.20 -5.46 5.79
C LYS A 34 35.88 -5.55 4.42
N ARG A 35 35.14 -5.64 3.33
CA ARG A 35 35.71 -5.72 1.98
C ARG A 35 36.19 -4.33 1.53
N PRO A 36 37.38 -4.23 0.91
CA PRO A 36 37.87 -2.99 0.34
C PRO A 36 36.89 -2.45 -0.70
N GLY A 37 36.63 -1.14 -0.69
CA GLY A 37 35.69 -0.49 -1.62
C GLY A 37 34.22 -0.47 -1.22
N PHE A 38 33.87 -1.04 -0.06
CA PHE A 38 32.51 -0.98 0.48
C PHE A 38 32.38 0.13 1.53
N ALA A 39 31.55 1.12 1.27
CA ALA A 39 31.19 2.13 2.26
C ALA A 39 30.08 1.60 3.18
N ALA A 40 30.12 2.00 4.46
CA ALA A 40 29.03 1.72 5.39
C ALA A 40 27.74 2.35 4.87
N LEU A 41 26.64 1.62 4.96
CA LEU A 41 25.31 2.08 4.53
C LEU A 41 24.45 2.36 5.77
N ASN A 42 23.92 3.57 5.87
CA ASN A 42 22.89 3.97 6.83
C ASN A 42 21.64 4.38 6.07
N ALA A 43 20.74 3.43 5.85
CA ALA A 43 19.52 3.67 5.09
C ALA A 43 18.29 3.67 6.01
N THR A 44 17.38 4.59 5.74
CA THR A 44 16.10 4.69 6.43
C THR A 44 14.96 4.69 5.42
N ASP A 45 14.04 3.77 5.57
CA ASP A 45 12.81 3.70 4.81
C ASP A 45 11.65 4.12 5.71
N PHE A 46 10.87 5.10 5.28
CA PHE A 46 9.64 5.52 5.94
C PHE A 46 8.46 5.12 5.05
N ARG A 47 7.41 4.63 5.67
CA ARG A 47 6.12 4.48 5.03
C ARG A 47 5.07 5.05 5.94
N TYR A 48 4.25 5.94 5.42
CA TYR A 48 3.10 6.48 6.14
C TYR A 48 1.91 6.60 5.21
N GLY A 49 0.73 6.36 5.75
CA GLY A 49 -0.47 6.33 4.96
C GLY A 49 -1.72 6.69 5.75
N LEU A 50 -2.70 7.11 4.99
CA LEU A 50 -4.04 7.41 5.47
C LEU A 50 -5.04 6.63 4.63
N ALA A 51 -5.92 5.87 5.28
CA ALA A 51 -7.05 5.21 4.65
C ALA A 51 -8.34 5.72 5.26
N ALA A 52 -9.31 6.01 4.42
CA ALA A 52 -10.65 6.41 4.82
C ALA A 52 -11.70 5.58 4.08
N ARG A 53 -12.76 5.22 4.77
CA ARG A 53 -13.93 4.53 4.21
C ARG A 53 -15.19 5.15 4.79
N TYR A 54 -16.12 5.46 3.92
CA TYR A 54 -17.43 5.96 4.31
C TYR A 54 -18.53 5.16 3.62
N THR A 55 -19.47 4.67 4.40
CA THR A 55 -20.65 3.98 3.89
C THR A 55 -21.86 4.89 3.99
N ILE A 56 -22.51 5.14 2.86
CA ILE A 56 -23.75 5.92 2.77
C ILE A 56 -24.91 4.92 2.96
N PRO A 57 -25.58 4.89 4.13
CA PRO A 57 -26.57 3.84 4.43
C PRO A 57 -27.77 3.89 3.50
N LEU A 58 -28.22 5.09 3.15
CA LEU A 58 -29.40 5.29 2.29
C LEU A 58 -29.22 4.69 0.89
N LEU A 59 -28.00 4.75 0.35
CA LEU A 59 -27.69 4.26 -1.00
C LEU A 59 -27.05 2.87 -0.99
N ASN A 60 -26.72 2.32 0.18
CA ASN A 60 -25.89 1.12 0.32
C ASN A 60 -24.58 1.21 -0.50
N THR A 61 -24.01 2.41 -0.54
CA THR A 61 -22.80 2.73 -1.29
C THR A 61 -21.64 2.93 -0.32
N THR A 62 -20.53 2.29 -0.56
CA THR A 62 -19.30 2.47 0.20
C THR A 62 -18.23 3.09 -0.68
N ILE A 63 -17.65 4.20 -0.23
CA ILE A 63 -16.53 4.88 -0.87
C ILE A 63 -15.31 4.66 0.02
N SER A 64 -14.20 4.28 -0.58
CA SER A 64 -12.91 4.12 0.12
C SER A 64 -11.81 4.81 -0.65
N MET A 65 -10.87 5.39 0.08
CA MET A 65 -9.67 6.01 -0.45
C MET A 65 -8.50 5.67 0.48
N ASP A 66 -7.34 5.37 -0.10
CA ASP A 66 -6.11 5.21 0.65
C ASP A 66 -4.94 5.86 -0.09
N GLY A 67 -4.16 6.63 0.65
CA GLY A 67 -2.93 7.25 0.19
C GLY A 67 -1.76 6.74 1.01
N ASN A 68 -0.69 6.29 0.35
CA ASN A 68 0.51 5.78 0.98
C ASN A 68 1.74 6.48 0.41
N MET A 69 2.57 7.03 1.29
CA MET A 69 3.86 7.62 0.96
C MET A 69 4.97 6.64 1.35
N TYR A 70 5.89 6.44 0.44
CA TYR A 70 7.10 5.64 0.60
C TYR A 70 8.30 6.55 0.43
N SER A 71 9.03 6.80 1.51
CA SER A 71 10.21 7.68 1.51
C SER A 71 11.46 6.87 1.80
N ARG A 72 12.49 7.05 0.99
CA ARG A 72 13.79 6.37 1.14
C ARG A 72 14.90 7.39 1.32
N ARG A 73 15.75 7.18 2.33
CA ARG A 73 16.86 8.09 2.68
C ARG A 73 18.12 7.32 3.04
N GLY A 74 19.27 7.95 2.85
CA GLY A 74 20.57 7.42 3.27
C GLY A 74 21.14 6.34 2.37
N TYR A 75 20.57 6.12 1.19
CA TYR A 75 21.18 5.25 0.19
C TYR A 75 22.30 6.02 -0.52
N GLY A 76 23.47 5.43 -0.65
CA GLY A 76 24.64 6.09 -1.26
C GLY A 76 24.45 6.52 -2.72
N ASN A 77 23.43 6.01 -3.40
CA ASN A 77 23.04 6.45 -4.73
C ASN A 77 21.83 7.39 -4.62
N LEU A 78 21.98 8.61 -5.14
CA LEU A 78 20.92 9.64 -5.11
C LEU A 78 19.62 9.19 -5.78
N GLY A 79 19.65 8.35 -6.81
CA GLY A 79 18.49 7.82 -7.49
C GLY A 79 17.64 6.85 -6.63
N LEU A 80 18.19 6.38 -5.50
CA LEU A 80 17.46 5.52 -4.55
C LEU A 80 16.76 6.32 -3.45
N ASN A 81 17.19 7.56 -3.21
CA ASN A 81 16.59 8.47 -2.23
C ASN A 81 15.43 9.20 -2.89
N ARG A 82 14.24 8.65 -2.78
CA ARG A 82 13.05 9.18 -3.45
C ARG A 82 11.80 9.01 -2.61
N ASP A 83 10.79 9.74 -2.99
CA ASP A 83 9.45 9.67 -2.44
C ASP A 83 8.48 9.16 -3.52
N ASP A 84 7.73 8.13 -3.19
CA ASP A 84 6.67 7.58 -4.04
C ASP A 84 5.34 7.69 -3.30
N PHE A 85 4.38 8.42 -3.85
CA PHE A 85 3.04 8.53 -3.30
C PHE A 85 2.04 7.76 -4.14
N VAL A 86 1.39 6.76 -3.56
CA VAL A 86 0.39 5.92 -4.23
C VAL A 86 -0.97 6.24 -3.66
N LEU A 87 -1.89 6.70 -4.49
CA LEU A 87 -3.27 7.02 -4.15
C LEU A 87 -4.21 6.04 -4.84
N ASN A 88 -5.02 5.33 -4.06
CA ASN A 88 -6.05 4.43 -4.54
C ASN A 88 -7.42 4.91 -4.11
N ALA A 89 -8.43 4.63 -4.90
CA ALA A 89 -9.83 4.88 -4.55
C ALA A 89 -10.72 3.74 -5.02
N SER A 90 -11.82 3.51 -4.32
CA SER A 90 -12.83 2.58 -4.75
C SER A 90 -14.23 3.05 -4.36
N ALA A 91 -15.21 2.69 -5.17
CA ALA A 91 -16.61 2.86 -4.87
C ALA A 91 -17.33 1.54 -5.12
N SER A 92 -18.16 1.12 -4.18
CA SER A 92 -18.96 -0.09 -4.30
C SER A 92 -20.40 0.20 -3.92
N GLN A 93 -21.34 -0.38 -4.68
CA GLN A 93 -22.76 -0.26 -4.40
C GLN A 93 -23.40 -1.63 -4.34
N SER A 94 -24.20 -1.84 -3.31
CA SER A 94 -24.91 -3.09 -3.08
C SER A 94 -26.36 -2.96 -3.54
N PHE A 95 -26.81 -3.92 -4.33
CA PHE A 95 -28.16 -4.02 -4.88
C PHE A 95 -28.82 -5.33 -4.42
N LEU A 96 -30.10 -5.45 -4.63
CA LEU A 96 -30.88 -6.67 -4.39
C LEU A 96 -30.69 -7.23 -2.97
N LYS A 97 -30.71 -6.35 -1.95
CA LYS A 97 -30.49 -6.71 -0.54
C LYS A 97 -29.16 -7.44 -0.32
N GLY A 98 -28.08 -6.99 -0.97
CA GLY A 98 -26.73 -7.53 -0.82
C GLY A 98 -26.40 -8.71 -1.75
N LYS A 99 -27.32 -9.14 -2.61
CA LYS A 99 -27.06 -10.24 -3.55
C LYS A 99 -26.20 -9.84 -4.74
N LEU A 100 -26.26 -8.57 -5.16
CA LEU A 100 -25.46 -8.04 -6.26
C LEU A 100 -24.65 -6.87 -5.74
N VAL A 101 -23.33 -6.89 -5.99
CA VAL A 101 -22.44 -5.78 -5.68
C VAL A 101 -21.71 -5.37 -6.95
N ALA A 102 -21.84 -4.09 -7.31
CA ALA A 102 -21.00 -3.46 -8.32
C ALA A 102 -19.91 -2.67 -7.62
N ARG A 103 -18.65 -2.79 -8.08
CA ARG A 103 -17.50 -2.10 -7.52
C ARG A 103 -16.59 -1.58 -8.64
N ILE A 104 -16.11 -0.37 -8.45
CA ILE A 104 -15.08 0.25 -9.30
C ILE A 104 -13.89 0.54 -8.40
N GLU A 105 -12.70 0.18 -8.86
CA GLU A 105 -11.43 0.43 -8.18
C GLU A 105 -10.49 1.16 -9.11
N ALA A 106 -9.86 2.21 -8.61
CA ALA A 106 -8.81 2.94 -9.27
C ALA A 106 -7.52 2.79 -8.47
N PHE A 107 -6.47 2.30 -9.10
CA PHE A 107 -5.17 2.08 -8.51
C PHE A 107 -4.17 3.11 -9.05
N ASP A 108 -3.32 3.64 -8.15
CA ASP A 108 -2.30 4.65 -8.46
C ASP A 108 -2.81 5.81 -9.32
N LEU A 109 -3.84 6.51 -8.81
CA LEU A 109 -4.49 7.63 -9.50
C LEU A 109 -3.53 8.74 -9.92
N LEU A 110 -2.41 8.91 -9.23
CA LEU A 110 -1.41 9.94 -9.50
C LEU A 110 -0.26 9.45 -10.39
N HIS A 111 -0.26 8.17 -10.76
CA HIS A 111 0.75 7.57 -11.63
C HIS A 111 2.19 7.73 -11.10
N GLN A 112 2.37 7.52 -9.82
CA GLN A 112 3.67 7.72 -9.16
C GLN A 112 4.34 6.42 -8.70
N LEU A 113 3.69 5.26 -8.89
CA LEU A 113 4.27 3.98 -8.53
C LEU A 113 5.50 3.66 -9.39
N SER A 114 6.62 3.41 -8.73
CA SER A 114 7.82 2.97 -9.42
C SER A 114 7.79 1.47 -9.75
N SER A 115 8.23 1.15 -10.96
CA SER A 115 8.43 -0.23 -11.41
C SER A 115 9.80 -0.83 -11.01
N ALA A 116 10.65 -0.08 -10.30
CA ALA A 116 11.97 -0.54 -9.86
C ALA A 116 11.98 -0.84 -8.36
N ASP A 117 12.39 -2.04 -7.99
CA ASP A 117 12.69 -2.44 -6.61
C ASP A 117 14.21 -2.54 -6.43
N TYR A 118 14.69 -1.98 -5.31
CA TYR A 118 16.10 -1.94 -4.98
C TYR A 118 16.37 -2.66 -3.67
N LYS A 119 17.25 -3.66 -3.71
CA LYS A 119 17.78 -4.32 -2.53
C LYS A 119 19.26 -4.00 -2.40
N VAL A 120 19.64 -3.35 -1.30
CA VAL A 120 21.02 -3.03 -0.99
C VAL A 120 21.40 -3.75 0.30
N ASN A 121 22.49 -4.48 0.27
CA ASN A 121 23.07 -5.15 1.43
C ASN A 121 24.60 -5.01 1.43
N ALA A 122 25.26 -5.58 2.44
CA ALA A 122 26.74 -5.54 2.55
C ALA A 122 27.48 -6.29 1.42
N GLN A 123 26.79 -7.04 0.58
CA GLN A 123 27.38 -7.82 -0.50
C GLN A 123 27.24 -7.15 -1.85
N GLY A 124 26.29 -6.22 -1.98
CA GLY A 124 26.07 -5.53 -3.23
C GLY A 124 24.68 -4.91 -3.34
N ARG A 125 24.40 -4.41 -4.51
CA ARG A 125 23.11 -3.84 -4.92
C ARG A 125 22.45 -4.78 -5.91
N THR A 126 21.19 -5.12 -5.65
CA THR A 126 20.32 -5.80 -6.62
C THR A 126 19.24 -4.81 -7.05
N GLU A 127 19.12 -4.61 -8.34
CA GLU A 127 18.10 -3.80 -8.98
C GLU A 127 17.15 -4.74 -9.72
N THR A 128 15.89 -4.73 -9.36
CA THR A 128 14.87 -5.56 -9.98
C THR A 128 13.88 -4.66 -10.69
N TRP A 129 13.81 -4.76 -12.01
CA TRP A 129 12.82 -4.07 -12.82
C TRP A 129 11.61 -4.98 -13.01
N CYS A 130 10.47 -4.58 -12.49
CA CYS A 130 9.21 -5.29 -12.70
C CYS A 130 8.33 -4.48 -13.65
N ARG A 131 7.77 -5.12 -14.68
CA ARG A 131 6.69 -4.50 -15.45
C ARG A 131 5.44 -4.53 -14.60
N THR A 132 5.17 -3.44 -13.89
CA THR A 132 3.91 -3.22 -13.20
C THR A 132 2.95 -2.48 -14.10
N LEU A 133 1.65 -2.74 -13.97
CA LEU A 133 0.63 -1.87 -14.52
C LEU A 133 0.71 -0.54 -13.73
N PRO A 134 1.09 0.57 -14.38
CA PRO A 134 1.40 1.80 -13.64
C PRO A 134 0.17 2.39 -12.97
N HIS A 135 -0.97 2.38 -13.64
CA HIS A 135 -2.28 2.74 -13.08
C HIS A 135 -3.35 1.97 -13.85
N TYR A 136 -4.43 1.66 -13.19
CA TYR A 136 -5.56 1.00 -13.84
C TYR A 136 -6.87 1.30 -13.14
N LEU A 137 -7.95 1.17 -13.91
CA LEU A 137 -9.32 1.16 -13.45
C LEU A 137 -9.89 -0.25 -13.64
N MET A 138 -10.51 -0.80 -12.61
CA MET A 138 -11.10 -2.13 -12.65
C MET A 138 -12.56 -2.07 -12.18
N GLY A 139 -13.44 -2.71 -12.95
CA GLY A 139 -14.84 -2.90 -12.58
C GLY A 139 -15.09 -4.34 -12.15
N HIS A 140 -15.84 -4.52 -11.07
CA HIS A 140 -16.25 -5.82 -10.56
C HIS A 140 -17.77 -5.90 -10.46
N VAL A 141 -18.32 -7.03 -10.86
CA VAL A 141 -19.72 -7.38 -10.62
C VAL A 141 -19.73 -8.70 -9.88
N ILE A 142 -20.23 -8.68 -8.65
CA ILE A 142 -20.24 -9.83 -7.75
C ILE A 142 -21.69 -10.22 -7.46
N TYR A 143 -22.05 -11.45 -7.75
CA TYR A 143 -23.35 -11.98 -7.42
C TYR A 143 -23.25 -13.12 -6.41
N HIS A 144 -23.96 -12.99 -5.29
CA HIS A 144 -23.96 -13.97 -4.20
C HIS A 144 -25.13 -14.94 -4.37
N PHE A 145 -24.82 -16.17 -4.76
CA PHE A 145 -25.79 -17.28 -4.83
C PHE A 145 -25.94 -17.94 -3.47
N ASN A 146 -26.95 -17.56 -2.71
CA ASN A 146 -27.29 -18.26 -1.46
C ASN A 146 -28.28 -19.37 -1.76
N LYS A 147 -27.79 -20.60 -1.90
CA LYS A 147 -28.64 -21.79 -1.91
C LYS A 147 -28.66 -22.36 -0.48
N ASN A 148 -29.65 -21.98 0.31
CA ASN A 148 -29.90 -22.67 1.59
C ASN A 148 -30.30 -24.12 1.27
N PRO A 149 -29.55 -25.16 1.69
CA PRO A 149 -30.03 -26.52 1.61
C PRO A 149 -31.28 -26.61 2.49
N LYS A 150 -32.42 -26.97 1.92
CA LYS A 150 -33.62 -27.30 2.69
C LYS A 150 -33.21 -28.44 3.62
N ARG A 151 -33.18 -28.20 4.93
CA ARG A 151 -33.17 -29.30 5.91
C ARG A 151 -34.41 -30.13 5.67
N LYS A 152 -34.22 -31.39 5.26
CA LYS A 152 -35.25 -32.42 5.33
C LYS A 152 -35.44 -32.84 6.78
#